data_55328806508b04f70932c48bc3c865d6
#
_entry.id   55328806508b04f70932c48bc3c865d6
#
_cell.length_a   1.000
_cell.length_b   1.000
_cell.length_c   1.000
_cell.angle_alpha   90.00
_cell.angle_beta   90.00
_cell.angle_gamma   90.00
#
_symmetry.space_group_name_H-M   'P 1'
#
loop_
_entity.id
_entity.type
_entity.pdbx_description
1 polymer ?
#
loop_
_entity_poly.entity_id
_entity_poly.type
_entity_poly.pdbx_seq_one_letter_code
_entity_poly.pdbx_strand_id
1 'polypeptide(L)'
;MVYTTRSSAAKPNPDFTAFARQPGEGNLAWGERAAVDIGQVDPDECTYLVLLGGADTLAFRVRVAQAHLRPDMLPSLWSHSLLVKLRGPSLRNAQAISVPLVQPGGPAYPPYENGVVETRLTDFDDPERFPNIAIAALPIPQSRILQRVDVFRSARSSLDGLEHVLRWLAFSWGVARTGNPLHENYGLPSACMLEIVCAAEDFELTPGLESRVSCPEAIWASLRHWHEYYEKTGDRKVPYGRYSADHWYPILEPRDRHPPAPPQGPRRRAKKPPR
;
A
#
# COMPACT_ATOMS: atom_id res chain seq x y z
N MET A 1 -6.43 6.85 25.61
CA MET A 1 -7.01 5.57 26.09
C MET A 1 -6.74 4.53 25.01
N VAL A 2 -5.76 3.66 25.22
CA VAL A 2 -5.33 2.66 24.22
C VAL A 2 -6.13 1.40 24.48
N TYR A 3 -7.04 1.05 23.57
CA TYR A 3 -7.76 -0.20 23.64
C TYR A 3 -6.89 -1.33 23.10
N THR A 4 -6.32 -2.11 23.98
CA THR A 4 -5.72 -3.40 23.66
C THR A 4 -6.79 -4.47 23.70
N THR A 5 -7.49 -4.71 22.62
CA THR A 5 -8.30 -5.93 22.48
C THR A 5 -7.45 -7.00 21.81
N ARG A 6 -7.02 -8.00 22.57
CA ARG A 6 -6.62 -9.28 22.00
C ARG A 6 -7.86 -9.89 21.34
N SER A 7 -8.01 -9.68 20.05
CA SER A 7 -8.96 -10.43 19.24
C SER A 7 -8.53 -11.89 19.23
N SER A 8 -9.46 -12.80 19.55
CA SER A 8 -9.27 -14.22 19.29
C SER A 8 -9.17 -14.37 17.77
N ALA A 9 -7.95 -14.58 17.29
CA ALA A 9 -7.67 -14.69 15.87
C ALA A 9 -8.56 -15.79 15.27
N ALA A 10 -9.40 -15.42 14.31
CA ALA A 10 -9.94 -16.40 13.37
C ALA A 10 -8.75 -17.19 12.82
N LYS A 11 -8.86 -18.53 12.78
CA LYS A 11 -7.76 -19.38 12.26
C LYS A 11 -7.36 -18.84 10.90
N PRO A 12 -6.09 -18.49 10.68
CA PRO A 12 -5.64 -18.03 9.38
C PRO A 12 -5.95 -19.12 8.35
N ASN A 13 -6.49 -18.71 7.22
CA ASN A 13 -6.66 -19.60 6.09
C ASN A 13 -5.28 -20.10 5.65
N PRO A 14 -5.03 -21.43 5.51
CA PRO A 14 -3.71 -21.97 5.32
C PRO A 14 -2.98 -21.50 4.05
N ASP A 15 -3.71 -20.96 3.07
CA ASP A 15 -3.21 -20.78 1.70
C ASP A 15 -2.70 -19.36 1.38
N PHE A 16 -3.12 -18.36 2.14
CA PHE A 16 -2.45 -17.08 2.28
C PHE A 16 -1.88 -17.04 3.71
N THR A 17 -0.81 -17.79 3.91
CA THR A 17 -0.30 -18.09 5.25
C THR A 17 0.47 -16.92 5.85
N ALA A 18 0.34 -16.79 7.15
CA ALA A 18 1.22 -15.92 7.91
C ALA A 18 2.66 -16.47 7.82
N PHE A 19 3.58 -15.59 7.44
CA PHE A 19 4.99 -15.87 7.29
C PHE A 19 5.78 -14.93 8.18
N ALA A 20 6.15 -15.41 9.36
CA ALA A 20 6.72 -14.57 10.41
C ALA A 20 8.03 -13.91 9.96
N ARG A 21 8.23 -12.66 10.40
CA ARG A 21 9.52 -11.98 10.27
C ARG A 21 10.57 -12.65 11.15
N GLN A 22 11.80 -12.62 10.68
CA GLN A 22 12.96 -12.93 11.52
C GLN A 22 13.38 -11.71 12.35
N PRO A 23 14.01 -11.88 13.49
CA PRO A 23 14.51 -10.76 14.28
C PRO A 23 15.43 -9.84 13.47
N GLY A 24 15.13 -8.54 13.43
CA GLY A 24 15.90 -7.55 12.67
C GLY A 24 15.70 -7.58 11.14
N GLU A 25 14.75 -8.37 10.64
CA GLU A 25 14.48 -8.48 9.21
C GLU A 25 13.71 -7.28 8.67
N GLY A 26 14.27 -6.59 7.68
CA GLY A 26 13.60 -5.54 6.91
C GLY A 26 12.51 -6.10 5.98
N ASN A 27 11.70 -5.19 5.43
CA ASN A 27 10.59 -5.56 4.55
C ASN A 27 11.04 -6.25 3.27
N LEU A 28 12.16 -5.80 2.69
CA LEU A 28 12.68 -6.41 1.46
C LEU A 28 13.24 -7.80 1.69
N ALA A 29 14.04 -7.99 2.74
CA ALA A 29 14.59 -9.31 3.08
C ALA A 29 13.46 -10.31 3.36
N TRP A 30 12.45 -9.88 4.11
CA TRP A 30 11.24 -10.67 4.32
C TRP A 30 10.53 -10.99 2.98
N GLY A 31 10.36 -9.99 2.12
CA GLY A 31 9.69 -10.15 0.83
C GLY A 31 10.43 -11.11 -0.10
N GLU A 32 11.77 -11.06 -0.16
CA GLU A 32 12.59 -12.00 -0.93
C GLU A 32 12.40 -13.44 -0.43
N ARG A 33 12.44 -13.63 0.89
CA ARG A 33 12.23 -14.94 1.51
C ARG A 33 10.80 -15.45 1.29
N ALA A 34 9.80 -14.58 1.36
CA ALA A 34 8.41 -14.91 1.10
C ALA A 34 8.16 -15.26 -0.38
N ALA A 35 8.79 -14.55 -1.32
CA ALA A 35 8.70 -14.85 -2.75
C ALA A 35 9.30 -16.22 -3.09
N VAL A 36 10.43 -16.56 -2.47
CA VAL A 36 11.03 -17.91 -2.61
C VAL A 36 10.11 -19.00 -2.03
N ASP A 37 9.47 -18.74 -0.90
CA ASP A 37 8.56 -19.70 -0.26
C ASP A 37 7.27 -19.90 -1.09
N ILE A 38 6.81 -18.88 -1.81
CA ILE A 38 5.72 -19.00 -2.79
C ILE A 38 6.14 -19.88 -3.98
N GLY A 39 7.44 -19.96 -4.29
CA GLY A 39 7.95 -20.73 -5.40
C GLY A 39 7.76 -20.13 -6.79
N GLN A 40 7.28 -18.89 -6.87
CA GLN A 40 7.07 -18.16 -8.12
C GLN A 40 7.97 -16.92 -8.12
N VAL A 41 9.10 -17.00 -8.79
CA VAL A 41 10.10 -15.90 -8.82
C VAL A 41 10.31 -15.38 -10.25
N ASP A 42 9.77 -16.08 -11.27
CA ASP A 42 9.98 -15.73 -12.66
C ASP A 42 9.02 -14.60 -13.08
N PRO A 43 9.54 -13.41 -13.46
CA PRO A 43 8.71 -12.31 -13.95
C PRO A 43 8.07 -12.60 -15.32
N ASP A 44 8.53 -13.62 -16.04
CA ASP A 44 7.90 -14.06 -17.29
C ASP A 44 6.63 -14.89 -17.04
N GLU A 45 6.45 -15.40 -15.82
CA GLU A 45 5.28 -16.20 -15.44
C GLU A 45 4.33 -15.47 -14.48
N CYS A 46 4.86 -14.56 -13.65
CA CYS A 46 4.06 -13.90 -12.62
C CYS A 46 4.37 -12.42 -12.43
N THR A 47 3.42 -11.74 -11.81
CA THR A 47 3.55 -10.35 -11.37
C THR A 47 3.37 -10.28 -9.87
N TYR A 48 4.22 -9.53 -9.17
CA TYR A 48 4.08 -9.34 -7.73
C TYR A 48 3.32 -8.07 -7.38
N LEU A 49 2.39 -8.21 -6.44
CA LEU A 49 1.81 -7.11 -5.69
C LEU A 49 2.36 -7.12 -4.27
N VAL A 50 2.61 -5.93 -3.72
CA VAL A 50 2.94 -5.74 -2.30
C VAL A 50 1.88 -4.89 -1.66
N LEU A 51 1.32 -5.36 -0.55
CA LEU A 51 0.45 -4.58 0.32
C LEU A 51 1.23 -4.20 1.57
N LEU A 52 1.10 -2.94 2.00
CA LEU A 52 1.77 -2.43 3.19
C LEU A 52 0.78 -1.77 4.12
N GLY A 53 0.95 -2.01 5.41
CA GLY A 53 0.25 -1.29 6.47
C GLY A 53 1.19 -0.31 7.16
N GLY A 54 1.01 0.97 6.87
CA GLY A 54 1.81 2.02 7.50
C GLY A 54 1.39 2.31 8.93
N ALA A 55 2.32 2.87 9.71
CA ALA A 55 2.15 3.24 11.11
C ALA A 55 1.94 4.75 11.33
N ASP A 56 1.97 5.58 10.28
CA ASP A 56 1.68 7.00 10.38
C ASP A 56 0.17 7.29 10.44
N THR A 57 -0.19 8.52 10.81
CA THR A 57 -1.58 8.93 10.97
C THR A 57 -2.39 8.84 9.68
N LEU A 58 -1.79 9.16 8.52
CA LEU A 58 -2.46 9.06 7.23
C LEU A 58 -2.78 7.60 6.92
N ALA A 59 -1.78 6.73 7.02
CA ALA A 59 -1.93 5.30 6.80
C ALA A 59 -2.97 4.68 7.76
N PHE A 60 -2.94 5.07 9.04
CA PHE A 60 -3.91 4.58 10.02
C PHE A 60 -5.35 4.98 9.65
N ARG A 61 -5.60 6.23 9.25
CA ARG A 61 -6.93 6.67 8.80
C ARG A 61 -7.41 5.92 7.56
N VAL A 62 -6.51 5.69 6.60
CA VAL A 62 -6.80 4.86 5.43
C VAL A 62 -7.19 3.44 5.85
N ARG A 63 -6.50 2.85 6.83
CA ARG A 63 -6.81 1.51 7.37
C ARG A 63 -8.17 1.49 8.08
N VAL A 64 -8.48 2.52 8.87
CA VAL A 64 -9.79 2.67 9.55
C VAL A 64 -10.93 2.80 8.53
N ALA A 65 -10.73 3.54 7.44
CA ALA A 65 -11.74 3.70 6.40
C ALA A 65 -12.18 2.37 5.77
N GLN A 66 -11.32 1.37 5.75
CA GLN A 66 -11.57 0.04 5.18
C GLN A 66 -12.16 -0.96 6.18
N ALA A 67 -12.37 -0.57 7.45
CA ALA A 67 -12.81 -1.48 8.51
C ALA A 67 -14.13 -2.20 8.19
N HIS A 68 -15.06 -1.53 7.50
CA HIS A 68 -16.34 -2.10 7.13
C HIS A 68 -16.27 -3.27 6.12
N LEU A 69 -15.12 -3.46 5.46
CA LEU A 69 -14.88 -4.58 4.55
C LEU A 69 -14.41 -5.85 5.29
N ARG A 70 -14.10 -5.71 6.57
CA ARG A 70 -13.63 -6.82 7.39
C ARG A 70 -14.75 -7.39 8.26
N PRO A 71 -14.82 -8.72 8.41
CA PRO A 71 -15.84 -9.35 9.27
C PRO A 71 -15.73 -8.95 10.75
N ASP A 72 -14.51 -8.59 11.21
CA ASP A 72 -14.23 -8.18 12.58
C ASP A 72 -14.40 -6.68 12.82
N MET A 73 -14.68 -5.89 11.78
CA MET A 73 -14.81 -4.43 11.82
C MET A 73 -13.59 -3.69 12.39
N LEU A 74 -12.45 -4.37 12.47
CA LEU A 74 -11.19 -3.75 12.87
C LEU A 74 -10.58 -2.98 11.68
N PRO A 75 -9.70 -2.00 11.92
CA PRO A 75 -8.98 -1.35 10.84
C PRO A 75 -8.25 -2.36 9.95
N SER A 76 -8.24 -2.11 8.64
CA SER A 76 -7.49 -2.92 7.69
C SER A 76 -6.04 -3.11 8.12
N LEU A 77 -5.43 -4.21 7.75
CA LEU A 77 -3.99 -4.41 7.88
C LEU A 77 -3.21 -3.56 6.86
N TRP A 78 -3.87 -3.08 5.80
CA TRP A 78 -3.26 -2.50 4.62
C TRP A 78 -3.67 -1.05 4.40
N SER A 79 -2.69 -0.20 4.06
CA SER A 79 -2.91 1.20 3.68
C SER A 79 -2.38 1.52 2.28
N HIS A 80 -1.49 0.69 1.75
CA HIS A 80 -0.85 0.86 0.45
C HIS A 80 -0.93 -0.43 -0.35
N SER A 81 -1.03 -0.28 -1.67
CA SER A 81 -0.91 -1.36 -2.64
C SER A 81 0.06 -0.93 -3.73
N LEU A 82 1.03 -1.77 -4.02
CA LEU A 82 2.13 -1.51 -4.92
C LEU A 82 2.23 -2.62 -5.95
N LEU A 83 2.42 -2.26 -7.22
CA LEU A 83 2.87 -3.19 -8.24
C LEU A 83 4.40 -3.24 -8.20
N VAL A 84 4.96 -4.44 -8.15
CA VAL A 84 6.41 -4.61 -8.17
C VAL A 84 6.88 -4.81 -9.60
N LYS A 85 7.82 -3.98 -10.03
CA LYS A 85 8.52 -4.12 -11.31
C LYS A 85 9.91 -4.68 -11.03
N LEU A 86 10.06 -5.98 -11.25
CA LEU A 86 11.33 -6.66 -11.11
C LEU A 86 12.30 -6.24 -12.23
N ARG A 87 13.55 -6.02 -11.87
CA ARG A 87 14.68 -5.80 -12.81
C ARG A 87 15.75 -6.87 -12.62
N GLY A 88 15.33 -8.11 -12.49
CA GLY A 88 16.16 -9.26 -12.17
C GLY A 88 15.59 -10.05 -10.98
N PRO A 89 16.30 -11.04 -10.45
CA PRO A 89 15.76 -11.98 -9.47
C PRO A 89 15.61 -11.40 -8.05
N SER A 90 16.16 -10.21 -7.76
CA SER A 90 16.15 -9.60 -6.43
C SER A 90 15.18 -8.43 -6.33
N LEU A 91 14.42 -8.39 -5.23
CA LEU A 91 13.54 -7.27 -4.89
C LEU A 91 14.32 -5.98 -4.57
N ARG A 92 15.60 -6.06 -4.22
CA ARG A 92 16.45 -4.88 -3.92
C ARG A 92 16.62 -3.95 -5.12
N ASN A 93 16.56 -4.50 -6.32
CA ASN A 93 16.65 -3.74 -7.56
C ASN A 93 15.29 -3.42 -8.17
N ALA A 94 14.21 -3.86 -7.52
CA ALA A 94 12.87 -3.66 -8.01
C ALA A 94 12.39 -2.23 -7.81
N GLN A 95 11.45 -1.84 -8.67
CA GLN A 95 10.69 -0.60 -8.52
C GLN A 95 9.28 -0.92 -8.02
N ALA A 96 8.73 0.00 -7.25
CA ALA A 96 7.33 0.03 -6.86
C ALA A 96 6.59 1.02 -7.78
N ILE A 97 5.52 0.57 -8.41
CA ILE A 97 4.63 1.39 -9.21
C ILE A 97 3.34 1.59 -8.41
N SER A 98 2.93 2.84 -8.24
CA SER A 98 1.73 3.19 -7.48
C SER A 98 1.18 4.55 -7.90
N VAL A 99 -0.01 4.88 -7.41
CA VAL A 99 -0.57 6.24 -7.43
C VAL A 99 -0.70 6.68 -5.97
N PRO A 100 0.37 7.26 -5.38
CA PRO A 100 0.38 7.61 -3.97
C PRO A 100 -0.53 8.81 -3.68
N LEU A 101 -1.13 8.85 -2.48
CA LEU A 101 -1.92 10.00 -2.03
C LEU A 101 -1.06 11.26 -1.89
N VAL A 102 0.18 11.09 -1.42
CA VAL A 102 1.16 12.19 -1.33
C VAL A 102 2.21 11.97 -2.40
N GLN A 103 2.19 12.84 -3.40
CA GLN A 103 3.12 12.75 -4.53
C GLN A 103 4.55 13.15 -4.11
N PRO A 104 5.58 12.47 -4.63
CA PRO A 104 6.96 12.88 -4.43
C PRO A 104 7.19 14.30 -4.97
N GLY A 105 7.87 15.13 -4.19
CA GLY A 105 8.20 16.51 -4.59
C GLY A 105 7.16 17.57 -4.25
N GLY A 106 6.11 17.21 -3.49
CA GLY A 106 5.17 18.17 -2.94
C GLY A 106 3.72 17.99 -3.42
N PRO A 107 2.85 18.99 -3.20
CA PRO A 107 1.42 18.86 -3.43
C PRO A 107 0.99 18.88 -4.91
N ALA A 108 1.91 19.06 -5.84
CA ALA A 108 1.59 19.04 -7.26
C ALA A 108 1.30 17.61 -7.72
N TYR A 109 0.02 17.34 -7.96
CA TYR A 109 -0.40 16.13 -8.64
C TYR A 109 -0.02 16.23 -10.11
N PRO A 110 0.73 15.28 -10.70
CA PRO A 110 1.06 15.34 -12.11
C PRO A 110 -0.23 15.25 -12.94
N PRO A 111 -0.59 16.24 -13.74
CA PRO A 111 -1.80 16.21 -14.56
C PRO A 111 -1.70 15.23 -15.73
N TYR A 112 -0.52 14.70 -15.98
CA TYR A 112 -0.21 13.65 -16.96
C TYR A 112 0.14 12.34 -16.21
N GLU A 113 0.16 11.23 -16.92
CA GLU A 113 0.48 9.91 -16.39
C GLU A 113 -0.47 9.39 -15.29
N ASN A 114 -1.63 10.02 -15.13
CA ASN A 114 -2.65 9.65 -14.13
C ASN A 114 -2.11 9.47 -12.68
N GLY A 115 -1.08 10.26 -12.33
CA GLY A 115 -0.44 10.22 -11.02
C GLY A 115 0.39 8.96 -10.74
N VAL A 116 0.67 8.14 -11.75
CA VAL A 116 1.51 6.95 -11.58
C VAL A 116 2.95 7.36 -11.33
N VAL A 117 3.50 6.84 -10.25
CA VAL A 117 4.87 7.09 -9.81
C VAL A 117 5.63 5.78 -9.72
N GLU A 118 6.85 5.77 -10.20
CA GLU A 118 7.82 4.69 -9.98
C GLU A 118 8.84 5.14 -8.93
N THR A 119 8.91 4.42 -7.82
CA THR A 119 9.90 4.62 -6.75
C THR A 119 10.72 3.36 -6.56
N ARG A 120 11.80 3.45 -5.79
CA ARG A 120 12.54 2.23 -5.44
C ARG A 120 11.76 1.45 -4.40
N LEU A 121 11.71 0.14 -4.55
CA LEU A 121 11.06 -0.71 -3.54
C LEU A 121 11.78 -0.60 -2.18
N THR A 122 13.07 -0.24 -2.18
CA THR A 122 13.86 0.04 -0.96
C THR A 122 13.32 1.19 -0.11
N ASP A 123 12.53 2.09 -0.68
CA ASP A 123 11.91 3.19 0.07
C ASP A 123 10.84 2.70 1.07
N PHE A 124 10.46 1.42 0.96
CA PHE A 124 9.50 0.74 1.82
C PHE A 124 10.12 -0.33 2.72
N ASP A 125 11.47 -0.37 2.84
CA ASP A 125 12.19 -1.40 3.60
C ASP A 125 12.16 -1.21 5.13
N ASP A 126 11.55 -0.17 5.63
CA ASP A 126 11.48 0.14 7.06
C ASP A 126 10.28 -0.57 7.74
N PRO A 127 10.51 -1.60 8.59
CA PRO A 127 9.44 -2.31 9.29
C PRO A 127 8.83 -1.50 10.46
N GLU A 128 9.48 -0.45 10.96
CA GLU A 128 8.87 0.45 11.94
C GLU A 128 7.84 1.35 11.26
N ARG A 129 8.14 1.82 10.07
CA ARG A 129 7.23 2.63 9.26
C ARG A 129 6.12 1.80 8.61
N PHE A 130 6.44 0.59 8.18
CA PHE A 130 5.52 -0.35 7.54
C PHE A 130 5.55 -1.71 8.26
N PRO A 131 4.93 -1.80 9.46
CA PRO A 131 4.95 -3.03 10.26
C PRO A 131 4.23 -4.21 9.60
N ASN A 132 3.23 -3.93 8.78
CA ASN A 132 2.49 -4.96 8.05
C ASN A 132 2.93 -5.00 6.60
N ILE A 133 3.19 -6.20 6.11
CA ILE A 133 3.54 -6.46 4.71
C ILE A 133 2.88 -7.75 4.23
N ALA A 134 2.38 -7.71 3.00
CA ALA A 134 2.04 -8.91 2.24
C ALA A 134 2.67 -8.84 0.86
N ILE A 135 3.04 -9.98 0.33
CA ILE A 135 3.41 -10.16 -1.06
C ILE A 135 2.46 -11.18 -1.68
N ALA A 136 1.97 -10.87 -2.87
CA ALA A 136 1.12 -11.76 -3.65
C ALA A 136 1.69 -11.91 -5.05
N ALA A 137 1.80 -13.14 -5.53
CA ALA A 137 2.16 -13.47 -6.90
C ALA A 137 0.86 -13.72 -7.70
N LEU A 138 0.66 -12.93 -8.74
CA LEU A 138 -0.43 -13.11 -9.69
C LEU A 138 0.06 -13.94 -10.88
N PRO A 139 -0.72 -14.88 -11.41
CA PRO A 139 -0.35 -15.72 -12.53
C PRO A 139 -0.47 -14.96 -13.88
N ILE A 140 0.15 -13.80 -13.96
CA ILE A 140 0.16 -12.92 -15.13
C ILE A 140 1.59 -12.47 -15.37
N PRO A 141 2.16 -12.64 -16.56
CA PRO A 141 3.48 -12.15 -16.89
C PRO A 141 3.65 -10.65 -16.61
N GLN A 142 4.74 -10.27 -15.96
CA GLN A 142 5.01 -8.87 -15.60
C GLN A 142 5.00 -7.95 -16.83
N SER A 143 5.54 -8.40 -17.96
CA SER A 143 5.59 -7.62 -19.20
C SER A 143 4.20 -7.18 -19.67
N ARG A 144 3.19 -8.04 -19.54
CA ARG A 144 1.80 -7.74 -19.91
C ARG A 144 1.21 -6.67 -18.99
N ILE A 145 1.37 -6.83 -17.69
CA ILE A 145 0.88 -5.84 -16.71
C ILE A 145 1.57 -4.49 -16.90
N LEU A 146 2.88 -4.45 -17.13
CA LEU A 146 3.61 -3.21 -17.37
C LEU A 146 3.11 -2.50 -18.65
N GLN A 147 2.80 -3.24 -19.69
CA GLN A 147 2.18 -2.66 -20.89
C GLN A 147 0.82 -2.01 -20.56
N ARG A 148 0.01 -2.63 -19.70
CA ARG A 148 -1.27 -2.03 -19.25
C ARG A 148 -1.05 -0.79 -18.38
N VAL A 149 -0.02 -0.77 -17.55
CA VAL A 149 0.37 0.44 -16.81
C VAL A 149 0.72 1.58 -17.76
N ASP A 150 1.46 1.33 -18.83
CA ASP A 150 1.80 2.35 -19.83
C ASP A 150 0.55 2.87 -20.57
N VAL A 151 -0.40 1.98 -20.89
CA VAL A 151 -1.70 2.38 -21.41
C VAL A 151 -2.47 3.23 -20.40
N PHE A 152 -2.50 2.82 -19.11
CA PHE A 152 -3.14 3.58 -18.05
C PHE A 152 -2.53 4.99 -17.88
N ARG A 153 -1.19 5.12 -17.94
CA ARG A 153 -0.49 6.41 -17.87
C ARG A 153 -0.90 7.36 -19.00
N SER A 154 -1.05 6.84 -20.20
CA SER A 154 -1.33 7.63 -21.40
C SER A 154 -2.82 7.86 -21.65
N ALA A 155 -3.70 7.07 -21.04
CA ALA A 155 -5.13 7.20 -21.19
C ALA A 155 -5.62 8.54 -20.63
N ARG A 156 -6.55 9.17 -21.33
CA ARG A 156 -7.42 10.16 -20.69
C ARG A 156 -8.30 9.41 -19.71
N SER A 157 -7.92 9.46 -18.47
CA SER A 157 -8.38 8.55 -17.44
C SER A 157 -9.90 8.57 -17.26
N SER A 158 -10.50 7.39 -17.21
CA SER A 158 -11.80 7.17 -16.59
C SER A 158 -11.75 7.33 -15.05
N LEU A 159 -10.56 7.31 -14.47
CA LEU A 159 -10.32 7.62 -13.07
C LEU A 159 -10.00 9.12 -12.98
N ASP A 160 -10.86 9.90 -12.35
CA ASP A 160 -10.49 11.26 -11.96
C ASP A 160 -9.55 11.19 -10.76
N GLY A 161 -8.28 10.88 -11.06
CA GLY A 161 -7.26 10.62 -10.05
C GLY A 161 -7.06 11.77 -9.09
N LEU A 162 -7.23 13.00 -9.58
CA LEU A 162 -7.13 14.19 -8.72
C LEU A 162 -8.28 14.25 -7.71
N GLU A 163 -9.50 13.99 -8.14
CA GLU A 163 -10.65 13.97 -7.23
C GLU A 163 -10.48 12.90 -6.16
N HIS A 164 -10.08 11.68 -6.54
CA HIS A 164 -9.80 10.61 -5.59
C HIS A 164 -8.74 11.03 -4.57
N VAL A 165 -7.61 11.54 -5.02
CA VAL A 165 -6.53 11.98 -4.12
C VAL A 165 -7.02 13.07 -3.17
N LEU A 166 -7.69 14.09 -3.66
CA LEU A 166 -8.16 15.21 -2.84
C LEU A 166 -9.20 14.77 -1.81
N ARG A 167 -10.15 13.89 -2.17
CA ARG A 167 -11.12 13.33 -1.22
C ARG A 167 -10.45 12.52 -0.11
N TRP A 168 -9.51 11.65 -0.48
CA TRP A 168 -8.75 10.87 0.50
C TRP A 168 -7.89 11.73 1.41
N LEU A 169 -7.24 12.77 0.90
CA LEU A 169 -6.46 13.71 1.72
C LEU A 169 -7.38 14.53 2.63
N ALA A 170 -8.51 15.04 2.12
CA ALA A 170 -9.48 15.76 2.93
C ALA A 170 -10.03 14.90 4.08
N PHE A 171 -10.39 13.65 3.82
CA PHE A 171 -10.80 12.69 4.83
C PHE A 171 -9.68 12.42 5.85
N SER A 172 -8.47 12.15 5.35
CA SER A 172 -7.34 11.79 6.20
C SER A 172 -6.86 12.95 7.09
N TRP A 173 -7.05 14.19 6.65
CA TRP A 173 -6.75 15.39 7.44
C TRP A 173 -7.94 15.89 8.25
N GLY A 174 -9.12 15.27 8.11
CA GLY A 174 -10.33 15.66 8.82
C GLY A 174 -10.90 17.01 8.35
N VAL A 175 -10.63 17.38 7.11
CA VAL A 175 -11.11 18.65 6.52
C VAL A 175 -12.61 18.59 6.32
N ALA A 176 -13.31 19.66 6.71
CA ALA A 176 -14.74 19.90 6.45
C ALA A 176 -15.67 18.71 6.83
N ARG A 177 -15.28 17.85 7.77
CA ARG A 177 -16.03 16.64 8.14
C ARG A 177 -16.30 15.70 6.95
N THR A 178 -15.34 15.61 6.03
CA THR A 178 -15.44 14.73 4.87
C THR A 178 -15.76 13.30 5.32
N GLY A 179 -16.78 12.70 4.73
CA GLY A 179 -17.15 11.31 4.96
C GLY A 179 -16.10 10.33 4.46
N ASN A 180 -16.28 9.04 4.78
CA ASN A 180 -15.38 7.99 4.28
C ASN A 180 -15.52 7.90 2.75
N PRO A 181 -14.44 8.13 1.97
CA PRO A 181 -14.48 8.12 0.51
C PRO A 181 -14.99 6.80 -0.08
N LEU A 182 -14.72 5.66 0.57
CA LEU A 182 -15.21 4.36 0.11
C LEU A 182 -16.75 4.27 0.11
N HIS A 183 -17.43 4.93 1.04
CA HIS A 183 -18.89 4.99 1.07
C HIS A 183 -19.47 5.86 -0.06
N GLU A 184 -18.64 6.69 -0.67
CA GLU A 184 -18.98 7.56 -1.79
C GLU A 184 -18.46 7.03 -3.13
N ASN A 185 -18.05 5.75 -3.18
CA ASN A 185 -17.47 5.07 -4.34
C ASN A 185 -16.13 5.65 -4.83
N TYR A 186 -15.32 6.20 -3.92
CA TYR A 186 -13.97 6.63 -4.21
C TYR A 186 -12.96 5.66 -3.58
N GLY A 187 -12.48 4.72 -4.37
CA GLY A 187 -11.42 3.79 -3.98
C GLY A 187 -10.07 4.48 -3.79
N LEU A 188 -9.10 3.74 -3.29
CA LEU A 188 -7.72 4.22 -3.17
C LEU A 188 -7.05 4.22 -4.55
N PRO A 189 -6.42 5.33 -4.98
CA PRO A 189 -5.92 5.49 -6.35
C PRO A 189 -5.01 4.34 -6.82
N SER A 190 -4.06 3.89 -5.99
CA SER A 190 -3.19 2.77 -6.33
C SER A 190 -3.97 1.47 -6.53
N ALA A 191 -4.94 1.18 -5.67
CA ALA A 191 -5.76 -0.02 -5.77
C ALA A 191 -6.65 0.02 -7.03
N CYS A 192 -7.22 1.18 -7.34
CA CYS A 192 -8.00 1.38 -8.56
C CYS A 192 -7.15 1.19 -9.82
N MET A 193 -5.93 1.71 -9.85
CA MET A 193 -4.98 1.46 -10.94
C MET A 193 -4.70 -0.03 -11.09
N LEU A 194 -4.40 -0.74 -10.00
CA LEU A 194 -4.10 -2.17 -10.03
C LEU A 194 -5.29 -2.97 -10.55
N GLU A 195 -6.51 -2.65 -10.12
CA GLU A 195 -7.73 -3.28 -10.64
C GLU A 195 -7.87 -3.10 -12.15
N ILE A 196 -7.71 -1.86 -12.64
CA ILE A 196 -7.84 -1.54 -14.06
C ILE A 196 -6.81 -2.32 -14.90
N VAL A 197 -5.55 -2.38 -14.46
CA VAL A 197 -4.49 -3.03 -15.24
C VAL A 197 -4.58 -4.56 -15.18
N CYS A 198 -5.03 -5.14 -14.08
CA CYS A 198 -5.23 -6.58 -13.95
C CYS A 198 -6.50 -7.05 -14.67
N ALA A 199 -7.60 -6.30 -14.57
CA ALA A 199 -8.82 -6.60 -15.30
C ALA A 199 -8.62 -6.58 -16.81
N ALA A 200 -7.74 -5.71 -17.33
CA ALA A 200 -7.35 -5.69 -18.74
C ALA A 200 -6.56 -6.94 -19.21
N GLU A 201 -6.17 -7.79 -18.28
CA GLU A 201 -5.53 -9.10 -18.49
C GLU A 201 -6.43 -10.26 -18.04
N ASP A 202 -7.73 -10.05 -17.99
CA ASP A 202 -8.75 -11.03 -17.60
C ASP A 202 -8.55 -11.57 -16.16
N PHE A 203 -8.00 -10.73 -15.28
CA PHE A 203 -7.83 -11.04 -13.86
C PHE A 203 -8.40 -9.91 -12.98
N GLU A 204 -9.67 -10.03 -12.62
CA GLU A 204 -10.31 -9.07 -11.72
C GLU A 204 -9.78 -9.24 -10.27
N LEU A 205 -9.11 -8.22 -9.74
CA LEU A 205 -8.65 -8.22 -8.35
C LEU A 205 -9.79 -8.07 -7.35
N THR A 206 -10.83 -7.33 -7.72
CA THR A 206 -11.98 -7.05 -6.85
C THR A 206 -13.29 -7.30 -7.61
N PRO A 207 -13.62 -8.58 -7.90
CA PRO A 207 -14.77 -8.92 -8.73
C PRO A 207 -16.07 -8.40 -8.14
N GLY A 208 -16.91 -7.88 -9.02
CA GLY A 208 -18.21 -7.31 -8.64
C GLY A 208 -18.14 -5.88 -8.08
N LEU A 209 -16.94 -5.30 -7.95
CA LEU A 209 -16.76 -3.88 -7.67
C LEU A 209 -16.37 -3.13 -8.95
N GLU A 210 -16.84 -1.89 -9.07
CA GLU A 210 -16.28 -1.01 -10.09
C GLU A 210 -14.80 -0.74 -9.80
N SER A 211 -13.95 -0.73 -10.81
CA SER A 211 -12.49 -0.54 -10.63
C SER A 211 -12.14 0.73 -9.85
N ARG A 212 -13.00 1.76 -9.92
CA ARG A 212 -12.83 3.02 -9.19
C ARG A 212 -13.08 2.91 -7.68
N VAL A 213 -13.61 1.79 -7.18
CA VAL A 213 -13.96 1.59 -5.76
C VAL A 213 -12.96 0.71 -5.04
N SER A 214 -11.98 0.15 -5.75
CA SER A 214 -11.01 -0.79 -5.19
C SER A 214 -10.16 -0.17 -4.07
N CYS A 215 -9.77 -1.00 -3.10
CA CYS A 215 -8.88 -0.64 -2.01
C CYS A 215 -8.02 -1.85 -1.58
N PRO A 216 -6.92 -1.64 -0.85
CA PRO A 216 -6.02 -2.72 -0.46
C PRO A 216 -6.68 -3.88 0.30
N GLU A 217 -7.66 -3.60 1.18
CA GLU A 217 -8.38 -4.66 1.90
C GLU A 217 -9.25 -5.50 0.96
N ALA A 218 -9.92 -4.85 0.00
CA ALA A 218 -10.72 -5.56 -1.00
C ALA A 218 -9.83 -6.44 -1.88
N ILE A 219 -8.70 -5.92 -2.35
CA ILE A 219 -7.71 -6.72 -3.11
C ILE A 219 -7.25 -7.92 -2.29
N TRP A 220 -6.88 -7.71 -1.03
CA TRP A 220 -6.43 -8.79 -0.15
C TRP A 220 -7.47 -9.89 0.06
N ALA A 221 -8.70 -9.49 0.36
CA ALA A 221 -9.81 -10.42 0.55
C ALA A 221 -10.11 -11.22 -0.72
N SER A 222 -10.10 -10.55 -1.87
CA SER A 222 -10.36 -11.19 -3.16
C SER A 222 -9.24 -12.13 -3.60
N LEU A 223 -7.97 -11.78 -3.40
CA LEU A 223 -6.86 -12.67 -3.71
C LEU A 223 -6.93 -13.97 -2.91
N ARG A 224 -7.32 -13.91 -1.64
CA ARG A 224 -7.54 -15.10 -0.81
C ARG A 224 -8.69 -15.94 -1.34
N HIS A 225 -9.79 -15.29 -1.75
CA HIS A 225 -10.94 -15.97 -2.34
C HIS A 225 -10.56 -16.66 -3.67
N TRP A 226 -9.85 -15.97 -4.55
CA TRP A 226 -9.39 -16.51 -5.82
C TRP A 226 -8.43 -17.67 -5.65
N HIS A 227 -7.51 -17.60 -4.67
CA HIS A 227 -6.66 -18.72 -4.33
C HIS A 227 -7.50 -19.96 -4.00
N GLU A 228 -8.43 -19.86 -3.05
CA GLU A 228 -9.29 -20.97 -2.63
C GLU A 228 -10.15 -21.51 -3.79
N TYR A 229 -10.68 -20.62 -4.60
CA TYR A 229 -11.54 -20.99 -5.72
C TYR A 229 -10.78 -21.75 -6.80
N TYR A 230 -9.67 -21.18 -7.27
CA TYR A 230 -8.90 -21.78 -8.37
C TYR A 230 -8.14 -23.03 -7.94
N GLU A 231 -7.69 -23.12 -6.71
CA GLU A 231 -7.09 -24.33 -6.19
C GLU A 231 -8.06 -25.50 -6.16
N LYS A 232 -9.31 -25.23 -5.76
CA LYS A 232 -10.39 -26.25 -5.78
C LYS A 232 -10.83 -26.66 -7.18
N THR A 233 -10.80 -25.76 -8.12
CA THR A 233 -11.21 -26.03 -9.52
C THR A 233 -10.07 -26.58 -10.37
N GLY A 234 -8.83 -26.58 -9.87
CA GLY A 234 -7.64 -27.04 -10.63
C GLY A 234 -7.26 -26.11 -11.78
N ASP A 235 -7.64 -24.84 -11.70
CA ASP A 235 -7.27 -23.82 -12.68
C ASP A 235 -5.79 -23.40 -12.49
N ARG A 236 -5.16 -22.96 -13.60
CA ARG A 236 -3.78 -22.43 -13.56
C ARG A 236 -3.69 -20.98 -13.06
N LYS A 237 -4.81 -20.30 -12.88
CA LYS A 237 -4.87 -18.90 -12.46
C LYS A 237 -4.88 -18.72 -10.94
N VAL A 238 -4.15 -19.55 -10.21
CA VAL A 238 -4.08 -19.47 -8.75
C VAL A 238 -3.13 -18.36 -8.31
N PRO A 239 -3.59 -17.32 -7.62
CA PRO A 239 -2.70 -16.39 -6.96
C PRO A 239 -2.17 -17.00 -5.66
N TYR A 240 -0.92 -16.72 -5.33
CA TYR A 240 -0.29 -17.15 -4.07
C TYR A 240 0.19 -15.95 -3.26
N GLY A 241 0.17 -16.05 -1.94
CA GLY A 241 0.62 -14.95 -1.10
C GLY A 241 1.14 -15.35 0.26
N ARG A 242 1.93 -14.45 0.83
CA ARG A 242 2.44 -14.52 2.20
C ARG A 242 2.24 -13.17 2.86
N TYR A 243 2.05 -13.15 4.17
CA TYR A 243 1.95 -11.91 4.91
C TYR A 243 2.60 -12.00 6.29
N SER A 244 3.10 -10.87 6.75
CA SER A 244 3.46 -10.64 8.14
C SER A 244 2.71 -9.41 8.61
N ALA A 245 1.89 -9.58 9.61
CA ALA A 245 1.08 -8.49 10.14
C ALA A 245 1.09 -8.54 11.66
N ASP A 246 1.31 -7.39 12.26
CA ASP A 246 1.04 -7.16 13.66
C ASP A 246 -0.37 -6.59 13.79
N HIS A 247 -1.22 -7.23 14.58
CA HIS A 247 -2.55 -6.71 14.92
C HIS A 247 -2.49 -5.51 15.86
N TRP A 248 -1.32 -5.17 16.32
CA TRP A 248 -1.03 -3.93 17.01
C TRP A 248 -1.06 -2.77 16.00
N TYR A 249 -1.72 -1.69 16.34
CA TYR A 249 -1.84 -0.49 15.51
C TYR A 249 -1.08 0.68 16.16
N PRO A 250 0.26 0.67 16.18
CA PRO A 250 1.00 1.81 16.66
C PRO A 250 0.74 2.98 15.70
N ILE A 251 0.39 4.13 16.27
CA ILE A 251 0.39 5.37 15.50
C ILE A 251 1.72 6.03 15.82
N LEU A 252 2.60 6.10 14.85
CA LEU A 252 3.81 6.91 14.95
C LEU A 252 3.39 8.37 14.73
N GLU A 253 3.34 9.13 15.80
CA GLU A 253 3.23 10.58 15.69
C GLU A 253 4.45 11.11 14.92
N PRO A 254 4.26 12.09 14.01
CA PRO A 254 5.40 12.76 13.42
C PRO A 254 6.28 13.24 14.57
N ARG A 255 7.50 12.74 14.66
CA ARG A 255 8.48 13.32 15.59
C ARG A 255 8.54 14.79 15.21
N ASP A 256 8.16 15.67 16.13
CA ASP A 256 8.26 17.11 15.97
C ASP A 256 9.67 17.41 15.42
N ARG A 257 9.76 17.60 14.11
CA ARG A 257 10.92 18.19 13.50
C ARG A 257 10.84 19.67 13.83
N HIS A 258 11.03 20.02 15.12
CA HIS A 258 11.44 21.37 15.41
C HIS A 258 12.75 21.57 14.65
N PRO A 259 12.78 22.47 13.67
CA PRO A 259 14.05 22.84 13.09
C PRO A 259 14.95 23.23 14.26
N PRO A 260 16.21 22.79 14.29
CA PRO A 260 17.11 23.14 15.38
C PRO A 260 17.04 24.66 15.56
N ALA A 261 16.80 25.10 16.79
CA ALA A 261 16.70 26.52 17.09
C ALA A 261 17.89 27.23 16.44
N PRO A 262 17.67 28.34 15.72
CA PRO A 262 18.74 29.02 15.04
C PRO A 262 19.84 29.33 16.07
N PRO A 263 21.14 29.17 15.75
CA PRO A 263 22.21 29.39 16.66
C PRO A 263 22.06 30.78 17.26
N GLN A 264 21.92 30.85 18.60
CA GLN A 264 21.83 32.13 19.27
C GLN A 264 23.09 32.90 18.96
N GLY A 265 22.97 33.91 18.12
CA GLY A 265 24.06 34.81 17.80
C GLY A 265 24.66 35.40 19.09
N PRO A 266 25.96 35.78 19.10
CA PRO A 266 26.64 36.23 20.29
C PRO A 266 25.87 37.39 20.94
N ARG A 267 25.45 37.18 22.20
CA ARG A 267 24.79 38.22 23.00
C ARG A 267 25.60 39.51 22.96
N ARG A 268 25.12 40.53 22.27
CA ARG A 268 25.70 41.88 22.32
C ARG A 268 25.73 42.32 23.78
N ARG A 269 26.95 42.43 24.35
CA ARG A 269 27.15 43.04 25.67
C ARG A 269 26.57 44.45 25.62
N ALA A 270 25.58 44.70 26.47
CA ALA A 270 25.05 46.03 26.66
C ALA A 270 26.21 46.96 27.09
N LYS A 271 26.47 48.02 26.33
CA LYS A 271 27.41 49.07 26.71
C LYS A 271 26.82 49.75 27.96
N LYS A 272 27.64 49.77 29.04
CA LYS A 272 27.32 50.59 30.23
C LYS A 272 27.23 52.07 29.81
N PRO A 273 26.26 52.83 30.31
CA PRO A 273 26.21 54.27 30.06
C PRO A 273 27.39 54.96 30.77
N PRO A 274 27.94 56.05 30.18
CA PRO A 274 28.99 56.82 30.82
C PRO A 274 28.45 57.55 32.06
N ARG A 275 29.27 57.69 33.09
CA ARG A 275 29.02 58.48 34.31
C ARG A 275 29.02 59.96 34.02
#